data_4aafbaa75b555243cc83f5443c40dce4
#
_entry.id   4aafbaa75b555243cc83f5443c40dce4
#
_cell.length_a   1.000
_cell.length_b   1.000
_cell.length_c   1.000
_cell.angle_alpha   90.00
_cell.angle_beta   90.00
_cell.angle_gamma   90.00
#
_symmetry.space_group_name_H-M   'P 1'
#
loop_
_entity.id
_entity.type
_entity.pdbx_description
1 polymer ?
#
loop_
_entity_poly.entity_id
_entity_poly.type
_entity_poly.pdbx_seq_one_letter_code
_entity_poly.pdbx_strand_id
1 'polypeptide(L)'
;KTIEDAGETTAQICLAGVTMYLKKDQMKELLSTVCEKLPGVKIAFDCLSPRGIRYLNSGMRRSPLPQEEVHWGLVGQEQLRQWIGDGHNIRISSMFEGLVKSEFGWKTRMDIFGAETVRLAQFVEISPK
;
A
#
# COMPACT_ATOMS: atom_id res chain seq x y z
N LYS A 1 -4.59 17.52 21.14
CA LYS A 1 -5.56 16.45 21.47
C LYS A 1 -5.28 15.24 20.59
N THR A 2 -5.03 14.11 21.19
CA THR A 2 -4.81 12.84 20.49
C THR A 2 -6.15 12.18 20.17
N ILE A 3 -6.11 11.14 19.32
CA ILE A 3 -7.30 10.34 19.00
C ILE A 3 -7.89 9.71 20.28
N GLU A 4 -7.02 9.23 21.16
CA GLU A 4 -7.43 8.64 22.44
C GLU A 4 -8.12 9.66 23.33
N ASP A 5 -7.55 10.86 23.42
CA ASP A 5 -8.10 11.95 24.22
C ASP A 5 -9.44 12.47 23.69
N ALA A 6 -9.66 12.34 22.40
CA ALA A 6 -10.90 12.76 21.75
C ALA A 6 -12.09 11.84 22.09
N GLY A 7 -11.83 10.66 22.66
CA GLY A 7 -12.89 9.68 22.92
C GLY A 7 -13.43 9.04 21.64
N GLU A 8 -12.74 9.21 20.52
CA GLU A 8 -13.14 8.61 19.26
C GLU A 8 -12.97 7.09 19.33
N THR A 9 -14.00 6.36 18.92
CA THR A 9 -13.94 4.90 18.83
C THR A 9 -13.44 4.42 17.47
N THR A 10 -13.42 5.31 16.48
CA THR A 10 -12.93 5.00 15.13
C THR A 10 -11.92 6.03 14.69
N ALA A 11 -10.84 5.57 14.09
CA ALA A 11 -9.84 6.42 13.47
C ALA A 11 -9.60 5.93 12.06
N GLN A 12 -9.22 6.83 11.17
CA GLN A 12 -8.85 6.49 9.80
C GLN A 12 -7.44 7.01 9.53
N ILE A 13 -6.57 6.13 9.08
CA ILE A 13 -5.18 6.46 8.75
C ILE A 13 -4.97 6.19 7.26
N CYS A 14 -4.44 7.16 6.57
CA CYS A 14 -4.11 7.04 5.15
C CYS A 14 -2.62 7.29 4.95
N LEU A 15 -1.93 6.34 4.33
CA LEU A 15 -0.50 6.43 4.02
C LEU A 15 -0.34 6.41 2.51
N ALA A 16 -0.14 7.57 1.91
CA ALA A 16 0.00 7.71 0.47
C ALA A 16 1.45 7.98 0.08
N GLY A 17 2.01 7.12 -0.78
CA GLY A 17 3.36 7.30 -1.31
C GLY A 17 4.48 7.11 -0.29
N VAL A 18 4.25 6.39 0.79
CA VAL A 18 5.17 6.28 1.93
C VAL A 18 5.66 4.85 2.15
N THR A 19 4.77 3.88 2.06
CA THR A 19 5.07 2.51 2.52
C THR A 19 6.21 1.85 1.77
N MET A 20 6.39 2.17 0.50
CA MET A 20 7.47 1.62 -0.32
C MET A 20 8.86 1.99 0.16
N TYR A 21 8.99 3.09 0.89
CA TYR A 21 10.27 3.54 1.43
C TYR A 21 10.60 2.92 2.79
N LEU A 22 9.63 2.24 3.41
CA LEU A 22 9.84 1.54 4.66
C LEU A 22 10.39 0.14 4.38
N LYS A 23 11.22 -0.36 5.29
CA LYS A 23 11.66 -1.75 5.26
C LYS A 23 10.54 -2.65 5.76
N LYS A 24 10.59 -3.92 5.37
CA LYS A 24 9.59 -4.91 5.76
C LYS A 24 9.32 -4.92 7.27
N ASP A 25 10.38 -4.90 8.09
CA ASP A 25 10.25 -4.94 9.54
C ASP A 25 9.61 -3.67 10.09
N GLN A 26 9.91 -2.52 9.50
CA GLN A 26 9.32 -1.24 9.87
C GLN A 26 7.81 -1.23 9.55
N MET A 27 7.43 -1.76 8.40
CA MET A 27 6.02 -1.84 8.00
C MET A 27 5.24 -2.80 8.89
N LYS A 28 5.84 -3.94 9.22
CA LYS A 28 5.26 -4.91 10.16
C LYS A 28 5.02 -4.27 11.53
N GLU A 29 6.03 -3.59 12.07
CA GLU A 29 5.92 -2.92 13.37
C GLU A 29 4.84 -1.84 13.33
N LEU A 30 4.80 -1.02 12.29
CA LEU A 30 3.80 0.03 12.14
C LEU A 30 2.39 -0.53 12.16
N LEU A 31 2.10 -1.50 11.30
CA LEU A 31 0.75 -2.06 11.19
C LEU A 31 0.33 -2.80 12.45
N SER A 32 1.21 -3.62 13.01
CA SER A 32 0.88 -4.38 14.23
C SER A 32 0.65 -3.47 15.43
N THR A 33 1.47 -2.43 15.57
CA THR A 33 1.32 -1.47 16.67
C THR A 33 0.02 -0.67 16.54
N VAL A 34 -0.28 -0.18 15.35
CA VAL A 34 -1.50 0.60 15.11
C VAL A 34 -2.75 -0.24 15.35
N CYS A 35 -2.78 -1.46 14.83
CA CYS A 35 -3.93 -2.35 15.02
C CYS A 35 -4.11 -2.76 16.46
N GLU A 36 -3.03 -2.91 17.22
CA GLU A 36 -3.08 -3.25 18.65
C GLU A 36 -3.60 -2.09 19.49
N LYS A 37 -3.06 -0.89 19.25
CA LYS A 37 -3.38 0.30 20.07
C LYS A 37 -4.70 0.96 19.70
N LEU A 38 -5.13 0.82 18.45
CA LEU A 38 -6.34 1.44 17.93
C LEU A 38 -7.26 0.37 17.29
N PRO A 39 -7.96 -0.45 18.12
CA PRO A 39 -8.71 -1.60 17.60
C PRO A 39 -9.78 -1.27 16.56
N GLY A 40 -10.34 -0.06 16.62
CA GLY A 40 -11.36 0.39 15.64
C GLY A 40 -10.80 1.08 14.41
N VAL A 41 -9.48 1.08 14.22
CA VAL A 41 -8.83 1.84 13.16
C VAL A 41 -9.14 1.27 11.77
N LYS A 42 -9.30 2.18 10.82
CA LYS A 42 -9.31 1.88 9.39
C LYS A 42 -8.02 2.40 8.80
N ILE A 43 -7.31 1.56 8.06
CA ILE A 43 -6.04 1.92 7.47
C ILE A 43 -6.14 1.75 5.97
N ALA A 44 -5.71 2.75 5.22
CA ALA A 44 -5.62 2.69 3.77
C ALA A 44 -4.23 3.11 3.35
N PHE A 45 -3.62 2.36 2.46
CA PHE A 45 -2.30 2.72 1.95
C PHE A 45 -2.09 2.16 0.55
N ASP A 46 -1.24 2.84 -0.20
CA ASP A 46 -0.74 2.33 -1.47
C ASP A 46 0.57 1.61 -1.24
N CYS A 47 0.84 0.60 -2.04
CA CYS A 47 2.08 -0.17 -1.97
C CYS A 47 2.42 -0.75 -3.33
N LEU A 48 3.65 -1.24 -3.43
CA LEU A 48 4.12 -1.92 -4.63
C LEU A 48 4.11 -3.43 -4.40
N SER A 49 4.07 -4.18 -5.48
CA SER A 49 4.40 -5.60 -5.45
C SER A 49 5.91 -5.78 -5.51
N PRO A 50 6.45 -6.99 -5.24
CA PRO A 50 7.89 -7.23 -5.45
C PRO A 50 8.35 -6.92 -6.87
N ARG A 51 7.50 -7.16 -7.88
CA ARG A 51 7.80 -6.78 -9.27
C ARG A 51 7.86 -5.27 -9.44
N GLY A 52 6.94 -4.55 -8.80
CA GLY A 52 6.93 -3.10 -8.79
C GLY A 52 8.20 -2.51 -8.18
N ILE A 53 8.65 -3.09 -7.07
CA ILE A 53 9.91 -2.70 -6.42
C ILE A 53 11.08 -2.87 -7.39
N ARG A 54 11.19 -4.01 -8.04
CA ARG A 54 12.27 -4.26 -9.01
C ARG A 54 12.23 -3.31 -10.18
N TYR A 55 11.02 -3.05 -10.69
CA TYR A 55 10.81 -2.14 -11.81
C TYR A 55 11.26 -0.72 -11.47
N LEU A 56 10.83 -0.19 -10.33
CA LEU A 56 11.19 1.16 -9.91
C LEU A 56 12.67 1.29 -9.58
N ASN A 57 13.24 0.36 -8.85
CA ASN A 57 14.67 0.41 -8.52
C ASN A 57 15.53 0.32 -9.77
N SER A 58 15.15 -0.47 -10.76
CA SER A 58 15.83 -0.53 -12.05
C SER A 58 15.79 0.82 -12.76
N GLY A 59 14.62 1.49 -12.75
CA GLY A 59 14.48 2.82 -13.33
C GLY A 59 15.32 3.88 -12.59
N MET A 60 15.31 3.83 -11.26
CA MET A 60 16.07 4.75 -10.43
C MET A 60 17.58 4.62 -10.63
N ARG A 61 18.07 3.41 -10.81
CA ARG A 61 19.50 3.18 -11.08
C ARG A 61 19.97 3.78 -12.41
N ARG A 62 19.05 3.97 -13.34
CA ARG A 62 19.33 4.59 -14.65
C ARG A 62 19.22 6.11 -14.59
N SER A 63 18.68 6.66 -13.51
CA SER A 63 18.55 8.10 -13.33
C SER A 63 19.90 8.74 -13.03
N PRO A 64 20.23 9.91 -13.63
CA PRO A 64 21.44 10.64 -13.29
C PRO A 64 21.35 11.31 -11.92
N LEU A 65 20.16 11.39 -11.31
CA LEU A 65 19.97 12.02 -10.01
C LEU A 65 19.97 10.96 -8.90
N PRO A 66 20.65 11.24 -7.77
CA PRO A 66 20.56 10.35 -6.60
C PRO A 66 19.11 10.25 -6.13
N GLN A 67 18.63 9.02 -5.89
CA GLN A 67 17.28 8.78 -5.40
C GLN A 67 17.30 7.67 -4.35
N GLU A 68 16.38 7.77 -3.41
CA GLU A 68 16.16 6.71 -2.41
C GLU A 68 15.61 5.46 -3.08
N GLU A 69 16.17 4.31 -2.76
CA GLU A 69 15.64 3.04 -3.23
C GLU A 69 14.36 2.71 -2.46
N VAL A 70 13.40 2.10 -3.17
CA VAL A 70 12.21 1.55 -2.52
C VAL A 70 12.54 0.16 -1.97
N HIS A 71 11.97 -0.18 -0.83
CA HIS A 71 12.36 -1.38 -0.08
C HIS A 71 11.29 -2.44 0.03
N TRP A 72 10.04 -2.03 0.33
CA TRP A 72 9.00 -3.00 0.64
C TRP A 72 7.93 -3.08 -0.44
N GLY A 73 7.60 -4.31 -0.82
CA GLY A 73 6.47 -4.63 -1.69
C GLY A 73 5.63 -5.73 -1.08
N LEU A 74 4.31 -5.59 -1.20
CA LEU A 74 3.36 -6.55 -0.64
C LEU A 74 3.26 -7.78 -1.55
N VAL A 75 3.55 -8.95 -0.97
CA VAL A 75 3.41 -10.23 -1.68
C VAL A 75 1.95 -10.63 -1.81
N GLY A 76 1.17 -10.48 -0.74
CA GLY A 76 -0.25 -10.82 -0.75
C GLY A 76 -0.89 -10.64 0.62
N GLN A 77 -2.18 -10.94 0.67
CA GLN A 77 -3.01 -10.74 1.87
C GLN A 77 -2.49 -11.55 3.06
N GLU A 78 -1.97 -12.74 2.83
CA GLU A 78 -1.48 -13.61 3.89
C GLU A 78 -0.34 -12.98 4.69
N GLN A 79 0.54 -12.24 4.03
CA GLN A 79 1.61 -11.51 4.71
C GLN A 79 1.04 -10.53 5.74
N LEU A 80 0.00 -9.79 5.37
CA LEU A 80 -0.65 -8.85 6.27
C LEU A 80 -1.34 -9.56 7.43
N ARG A 81 -2.01 -10.69 7.17
CA ARG A 81 -2.68 -11.46 8.20
C ARG A 81 -1.71 -12.01 9.25
N GLN A 82 -0.52 -12.39 8.83
CA GLN A 82 0.54 -12.82 9.76
C GLN A 82 0.98 -11.68 10.68
N TRP A 83 0.89 -10.45 10.22
CA TRP A 83 1.32 -9.28 11.00
C TRP A 83 0.24 -8.77 11.95
N ILE A 84 -1.01 -8.75 11.51
CA ILE A 84 -2.09 -8.11 12.26
C ILE A 84 -3.16 -9.10 12.79
N GLY A 85 -3.06 -10.37 12.41
CA GLY A 85 -4.01 -11.40 12.85
C GLY A 85 -5.32 -11.38 12.05
N ASP A 86 -6.30 -12.15 12.52
CA ASP A 86 -7.56 -12.39 11.82
C ASP A 86 -8.69 -11.43 12.24
N GLY A 87 -8.41 -10.48 13.12
CA GLY A 87 -9.40 -9.53 13.65
C GLY A 87 -9.78 -8.41 12.69
N HIS A 88 -9.25 -8.39 11.49
CA HIS A 88 -9.45 -7.31 10.53
C HIS A 88 -9.83 -7.85 9.16
N ASN A 89 -10.62 -7.07 8.43
CA ASN A 89 -10.89 -7.30 7.02
C ASN A 89 -9.79 -6.63 6.22
N ILE A 90 -9.25 -7.35 5.23
CA ILE A 90 -8.19 -6.84 4.35
C ILE A 90 -8.70 -6.90 2.91
N ARG A 91 -8.68 -5.77 2.22
CA ARG A 91 -9.02 -5.67 0.81
C ARG A 91 -7.82 -5.15 0.06
N ILE A 92 -7.42 -5.88 -0.98
CA ILE A 92 -6.32 -5.48 -1.87
C ILE A 92 -6.89 -5.30 -3.27
N SER A 93 -6.64 -4.14 -3.86
CA SER A 93 -7.11 -3.81 -5.20
C SER A 93 -5.99 -3.17 -6.00
N SER A 94 -6.15 -3.14 -7.34
CA SER A 94 -5.24 -2.40 -8.20
C SER A 94 -5.43 -0.91 -7.98
N MET A 95 -4.34 -0.13 -8.02
CA MET A 95 -4.44 1.33 -7.97
C MET A 95 -5.19 1.91 -9.17
N PHE A 96 -5.31 1.14 -10.25
CA PHE A 96 -6.01 1.58 -11.46
C PHE A 96 -7.48 1.13 -11.49
N GLU A 97 -7.93 0.43 -10.46
CA GLU A 97 -9.34 0.04 -10.34
C GLU A 97 -10.22 1.29 -10.22
N GLY A 98 -11.27 1.34 -11.00
CA GLY A 98 -12.19 2.48 -11.02
C GLY A 98 -11.82 3.59 -12.01
N LEU A 99 -10.65 3.51 -12.66
CA LEU A 99 -10.32 4.45 -13.72
C LEU A 99 -11.20 4.22 -14.94
N VAL A 100 -11.70 5.30 -15.53
CA VAL A 100 -12.46 5.24 -16.79
C VAL A 100 -11.46 5.22 -17.94
N LYS A 101 -11.06 4.03 -18.34
CA LYS A 101 -10.00 3.82 -19.34
C LYS A 101 -10.33 4.42 -20.69
N SER A 102 -11.61 4.52 -21.03
CA SER A 102 -12.07 5.11 -22.29
C SER A 102 -11.73 6.61 -22.42
N GLU A 103 -11.45 7.29 -21.31
CA GLU A 103 -11.06 8.69 -21.30
C GLU A 103 -9.58 8.91 -21.64
N PHE A 104 -8.80 7.82 -21.70
CA PHE A 104 -7.36 7.87 -22.00
C PHE A 104 -7.09 7.44 -23.44
N GLY A 105 -5.98 7.96 -24.01
CA GLY A 105 -5.51 7.53 -25.31
C GLY A 105 -5.06 6.06 -25.28
N TRP A 106 -4.99 5.43 -26.46
CA TRP A 106 -4.68 4.01 -26.56
C TRP A 106 -3.34 3.63 -25.92
N LYS A 107 -2.32 4.51 -26.03
CA LYS A 107 -1.01 4.26 -25.45
C LYS A 107 -1.09 4.22 -23.91
N THR A 108 -1.76 5.20 -23.31
CA THR A 108 -1.97 5.26 -21.88
C THR A 108 -2.77 4.05 -21.38
N ARG A 109 -3.80 3.63 -22.14
CA ARG A 109 -4.58 2.43 -21.79
C ARG A 109 -3.72 1.17 -21.80
N MET A 110 -2.79 1.05 -22.76
CA MET A 110 -1.86 -0.08 -22.81
C MET A 110 -0.89 -0.06 -21.64
N ASP A 111 -0.40 1.10 -21.25
CA ASP A 111 0.49 1.26 -20.11
C ASP A 111 -0.23 0.87 -18.80
N ILE A 112 -1.48 1.30 -18.62
CA ILE A 112 -2.31 0.94 -17.47
C ILE A 112 -2.54 -0.58 -17.46
N PHE A 113 -2.91 -1.15 -18.60
CA PHE A 113 -3.13 -2.59 -18.72
C PHE A 113 -1.88 -3.39 -18.35
N GLY A 114 -0.72 -2.96 -18.83
CA GLY A 114 0.56 -3.58 -18.47
C GLY A 114 0.83 -3.52 -16.98
N ALA A 115 0.64 -2.35 -16.35
CA ALA A 115 0.82 -2.16 -14.92
C ALA A 115 -0.14 -3.03 -14.09
N GLU A 116 -1.41 -3.13 -14.50
CA GLU A 116 -2.39 -4.00 -13.83
C GLU A 116 -2.00 -5.48 -13.97
N THR A 117 -1.56 -5.89 -15.16
CA THR A 117 -1.21 -7.28 -15.44
C THR A 117 -0.08 -7.77 -14.54
N VAL A 118 0.93 -6.94 -14.30
CA VAL A 118 2.06 -7.28 -13.43
C VAL A 118 1.84 -6.84 -11.98
N ARG A 119 0.72 -6.22 -11.70
CA ARG A 119 0.36 -5.72 -10.37
C ARG A 119 1.47 -4.87 -9.75
N LEU A 120 1.97 -3.90 -10.51
CA LEU A 120 3.05 -3.03 -10.05
C LEU A 120 2.66 -2.27 -8.80
N ALA A 121 1.46 -1.71 -8.77
CA ALA A 121 0.97 -0.90 -7.66
C ALA A 121 -0.37 -1.42 -7.16
N GLN A 122 -0.53 -1.43 -5.84
CA GLN A 122 -1.71 -1.96 -5.16
C GLN A 122 -2.22 -0.95 -4.15
N PHE A 123 -3.52 -1.03 -3.88
CA PHE A 123 -4.17 -0.26 -2.83
C PHE A 123 -4.73 -1.22 -1.79
N VAL A 124 -4.40 -0.98 -0.53
CA VAL A 124 -4.79 -1.86 0.58
C VAL A 124 -5.69 -1.11 1.54
N GLU A 125 -6.79 -1.75 1.92
CA GLU A 125 -7.70 -1.25 2.94
C GLU A 125 -7.81 -2.28 4.04
N ILE A 126 -7.56 -1.86 5.28
CA ILE A 126 -7.68 -2.68 6.48
C ILE A 126 -8.77 -2.05 7.35
N SER A 127 -9.75 -2.84 7.74
CA SER A 127 -10.85 -2.38 8.58
C SER A 127 -11.17 -3.40 9.65
N PRO A 128 -11.73 -2.98 10.81
CA PRO A 128 -12.16 -3.92 11.84
C PRO A 128 -13.29 -4.80 11.33
N LYS A 129 -13.33 -6.03 11.81
CA LYS A 129 -14.46 -6.95 11.54
C LYS A 129 -15.69 -6.54 12.33
#